data_a1ef93ad7dbfd4187b2649a04123b334
#
_entry.id   a1ef93ad7dbfd4187b2649a04123b334
#
_cell.length_a   1.000
_cell.length_b   1.000
_cell.length_c   1.000
_cell.angle_alpha   90.00
_cell.angle_beta   90.00
_cell.angle_gamma   90.00
#
_symmetry.space_group_name_H-M   'P 1'
#
loop_
_entity.id
_entity.type
_entity.pdbx_description
1 polymer ?
#
loop_
_entity_poly.entity_id
_entity_poly.type
_entity_poly.pdbx_seq_one_letter_code
_entity_poly.pdbx_strand_id
1 'polypeptide(L)'
;MMTAQEAIAYIENYTWSTTRLGLGRTKELLEKLGDPQKRLKFVHVAGSNGKGSTCAMLESILRAAGYRTGLYTSPYIQEFCERMRVCGENIPGETLARLTERVKAIADGMADHPSQFELVTAIAMQYFLEAGCEIVVLEVGMGGALDSTNAIDAPEVAVITNLALEHTEYLGHTLGEIAATKGGIIKRGCSVVAYPNAPEVTAVLERICREQNATLTWADFDAIEPVADSLDGQSFNYVNQIGLQIPLLGAHQLKNAAMALTVVDALRARGWNISDEAVRQGLAATKWPARFEVLHRAPLFLLDGGHNPQCAEALAGCVEKYLPGEKPVFLMGVLADKDFDAMLETVLRLGRKFICLTPDNPRALSAGALCEAIRAKGGEAEAAKDIPDGIQLALASGAPVVAFGSLYLAGAIRTAFPRAVKRHQRKAAIAGREGLSPAARAEKSARIVESVRALPAYQSAETVMLYSAVGAEVDLAALAADGKRFCYPLCTSKTEMEAYVPGAWKTGAFGISEPDPEQSELVPPEEIDLVLCPCAGFDGDGNRVGMGAGYYDRYLPRCKNAAVYAVAFEAQRLELVYTDEHDRPMDGVITEG
;
A
#
# COMPACT_ATOMS: atom_id res chain seq x y z
N MET A 1 -16.37 -23.55 13.93
CA MET A 1 -15.21 -23.06 13.13
C MET A 1 -15.12 -21.55 13.32
N MET A 2 -13.98 -21.09 13.74
CA MET A 2 -13.67 -19.68 13.95
C MET A 2 -13.65 -18.94 12.60
N THR A 3 -14.15 -17.73 12.54
CA THR A 3 -13.96 -16.83 11.40
C THR A 3 -12.59 -16.13 11.47
N ALA A 4 -12.14 -15.52 10.36
CA ALA A 4 -10.90 -14.74 10.36
C ALA A 4 -10.94 -13.56 11.37
N GLN A 5 -12.09 -12.89 11.47
CA GLN A 5 -12.28 -11.79 12.43
C GLN A 5 -12.19 -12.27 13.89
N GLU A 6 -12.80 -13.42 14.19
CA GLU A 6 -12.70 -14.00 15.54
C GLU A 6 -11.26 -14.45 15.87
N ALA A 7 -10.52 -14.94 14.86
CA ALA A 7 -9.11 -15.29 15.02
C ALA A 7 -8.25 -14.06 15.33
N ILE A 8 -8.42 -12.97 14.59
CA ILE A 8 -7.72 -11.71 14.82
C ILE A 8 -8.07 -11.16 16.19
N ALA A 9 -9.38 -11.12 16.54
CA ALA A 9 -9.83 -10.64 17.84
C ALA A 9 -9.25 -11.46 19.00
N TYR A 10 -9.17 -12.79 18.87
CA TYR A 10 -8.51 -13.64 19.86
C TYR A 10 -7.04 -13.27 20.03
N ILE A 11 -6.29 -13.15 18.94
CA ILE A 11 -4.87 -12.81 18.96
C ILE A 11 -4.64 -11.43 19.59
N GLU A 12 -5.44 -10.42 19.19
CA GLU A 12 -5.29 -9.03 19.63
C GLU A 12 -5.75 -8.79 21.07
N ASN A 13 -6.54 -9.69 21.65
CA ASN A 13 -6.93 -9.63 23.07
C ASN A 13 -5.74 -9.78 24.04
N TYR A 14 -4.63 -10.39 23.60
CA TYR A 14 -3.40 -10.53 24.39
C TYR A 14 -2.41 -9.41 24.08
N THR A 15 -2.75 -8.21 24.49
CA THR A 15 -2.08 -6.97 24.14
C THR A 15 -0.63 -6.87 24.63
N TRP A 16 0.11 -5.92 24.03
CA TRP A 16 1.48 -5.52 24.37
C TRP A 16 1.70 -5.23 25.86
N SER A 17 0.71 -4.73 26.60
CA SER A 17 0.84 -4.42 28.03
C SER A 17 1.13 -5.64 28.92
N THR A 18 0.91 -6.85 28.40
CA THR A 18 1.22 -8.12 29.08
C THR A 18 2.52 -8.76 28.58
N THR A 19 3.25 -8.09 27.70
CA THR A 19 4.46 -8.64 27.09
C THR A 19 5.58 -8.75 28.12
N ARG A 20 6.01 -9.97 28.39
CA ARG A 20 7.21 -10.29 29.16
C ARG A 20 8.26 -10.81 28.20
N LEU A 21 9.46 -10.21 28.23
CA LEU A 21 10.58 -10.65 27.41
C LEU A 21 11.02 -12.07 27.81
N GLY A 22 11.31 -12.91 26.82
CA GLY A 22 11.80 -14.26 27.02
C GLY A 22 11.29 -15.24 25.99
N LEU A 23 12.05 -16.29 25.71
CA LEU A 23 11.73 -17.31 24.70
C LEU A 23 10.98 -18.53 25.26
N GLY A 24 10.79 -18.61 26.59
CA GLY A 24 10.25 -19.81 27.26
C GLY A 24 8.87 -20.20 26.73
N ARG A 25 7.92 -19.27 26.74
CA ARG A 25 6.53 -19.49 26.25
C ARG A 25 6.50 -19.83 24.77
N THR A 26 7.25 -19.09 23.95
CA THR A 26 7.32 -19.36 22.50
C THR A 26 7.86 -20.76 22.23
N LYS A 27 8.93 -21.17 22.91
CA LYS A 27 9.51 -22.52 22.76
C LYS A 27 8.56 -23.61 23.24
N GLU A 28 7.92 -23.43 24.40
CA GLU A 28 6.92 -24.38 24.90
C GLU A 28 5.75 -24.54 23.92
N LEU A 29 5.23 -23.41 23.39
CA LEU A 29 4.13 -23.43 22.40
C LEU A 29 4.55 -24.15 21.11
N LEU A 30 5.73 -23.84 20.57
CA LEU A 30 6.25 -24.46 19.36
C LEU A 30 6.51 -25.96 19.55
N GLU A 31 7.06 -26.37 20.71
CA GLU A 31 7.25 -27.78 21.06
C GLU A 31 5.92 -28.54 21.06
N LYS A 32 4.90 -28.00 21.71
CA LYS A 32 3.54 -28.59 21.73
C LYS A 32 2.88 -28.62 20.35
N LEU A 33 3.31 -27.75 19.44
CA LEU A 33 2.91 -27.76 18.02
C LEU A 33 3.75 -28.69 17.14
N GLY A 34 4.71 -29.42 17.71
CA GLY A 34 5.57 -30.36 16.99
C GLY A 34 6.79 -29.74 16.34
N ASP A 35 7.29 -28.64 16.89
CA ASP A 35 8.52 -27.94 16.47
C ASP A 35 8.55 -27.56 14.96
N PRO A 36 7.52 -26.89 14.41
CA PRO A 36 7.46 -26.57 12.99
C PRO A 36 8.68 -25.78 12.50
N GLN A 37 9.24 -24.90 13.34
CA GLN A 37 10.41 -24.07 13.04
C GLN A 37 11.68 -24.87 12.77
N LYS A 38 11.83 -26.08 13.32
CA LYS A 38 13.00 -26.94 13.08
C LYS A 38 13.04 -27.56 11.69
N ARG A 39 11.94 -27.50 10.95
CA ARG A 39 11.77 -28.06 9.61
C ARG A 39 11.83 -27.01 8.51
N LEU A 40 12.05 -25.73 8.86
CA LEU A 40 12.11 -24.58 7.97
C LEU A 40 13.54 -24.02 7.91
N LYS A 41 13.86 -23.35 6.81
CA LYS A 41 15.10 -22.59 6.62
C LYS A 41 14.80 -21.10 6.69
N PHE A 42 15.70 -20.32 7.26
CA PHE A 42 15.45 -18.91 7.52
C PHE A 42 16.55 -17.98 7.04
N VAL A 43 16.15 -16.82 6.51
CA VAL A 43 16.93 -15.58 6.55
C VAL A 43 16.31 -14.74 7.67
N HIS A 44 17.06 -14.51 8.75
CA HIS A 44 16.55 -13.84 9.95
C HIS A 44 17.06 -12.41 10.02
N VAL A 45 16.17 -11.42 10.02
CA VAL A 45 16.50 -10.01 9.81
C VAL A 45 16.17 -9.16 11.03
N ALA A 46 17.20 -8.61 11.68
CA ALA A 46 17.08 -7.64 12.77
C ALA A 46 17.65 -6.27 12.34
N GLY A 47 17.30 -5.23 13.08
CA GLY A 47 17.76 -3.86 12.86
C GLY A 47 16.79 -2.84 13.43
N SER A 48 17.13 -1.56 13.37
CA SER A 48 16.21 -0.46 13.68
C SER A 48 15.40 -0.08 12.44
N ASN A 49 16.06 0.36 11.40
CA ASN A 49 15.45 0.78 10.14
C ASN A 49 15.87 -0.14 8.98
N GLY A 50 15.05 -0.25 7.94
CA GLY A 50 15.34 -1.01 6.72
C GLY A 50 14.97 -2.50 6.76
N LYS A 51 14.58 -3.07 7.91
CA LYS A 51 14.21 -4.49 8.04
C LYS A 51 13.18 -4.92 6.97
N GLY A 52 11.98 -4.34 7.02
CA GLY A 52 10.87 -4.71 6.13
C GLY A 52 11.21 -4.53 4.65
N SER A 53 11.88 -3.44 4.25
CA SER A 53 12.31 -3.23 2.86
C SER A 53 13.31 -4.30 2.41
N THR A 54 14.31 -4.62 3.24
CA THR A 54 15.28 -5.68 2.96
C THR A 54 14.59 -7.04 2.88
N CYS A 55 13.65 -7.34 3.79
CA CYS A 55 12.87 -8.57 3.75
C CYS A 55 12.04 -8.69 2.46
N ALA A 56 11.39 -7.61 2.05
CA ALA A 56 10.57 -7.59 0.83
C ALA A 56 11.42 -7.82 -0.44
N MET A 57 12.60 -7.19 -0.52
CA MET A 57 13.54 -7.40 -1.63
C MET A 57 14.04 -8.85 -1.66
N LEU A 58 14.41 -9.41 -0.52
CA LEU A 58 14.88 -10.80 -0.40
C LEU A 58 13.80 -11.81 -0.77
N GLU A 59 12.58 -11.65 -0.25
CA GLU A 59 11.45 -12.51 -0.62
C GLU A 59 11.21 -12.46 -2.13
N SER A 60 11.15 -11.27 -2.72
CA SER A 60 10.93 -11.08 -4.15
C SER A 60 12.02 -11.73 -5.00
N ILE A 61 13.30 -11.62 -4.62
CA ILE A 61 14.43 -12.28 -5.31
C ILE A 61 14.34 -13.80 -5.19
N LEU A 62 14.09 -14.33 -3.99
CA LEU A 62 13.99 -15.77 -3.75
C LEU A 62 12.81 -16.38 -4.50
N ARG A 63 11.67 -15.69 -4.54
CA ARG A 63 10.51 -16.08 -5.33
C ARG A 63 10.80 -16.06 -6.83
N ALA A 64 11.50 -15.03 -7.34
CA ALA A 64 11.94 -14.98 -8.74
C ALA A 64 12.94 -16.09 -9.08
N ALA A 65 13.73 -16.57 -8.11
CA ALA A 65 14.61 -17.73 -8.25
C ALA A 65 13.85 -19.08 -8.24
N GLY A 66 12.52 -19.06 -8.10
CA GLY A 66 11.66 -20.24 -8.15
C GLY A 66 11.45 -20.95 -6.81
N TYR A 67 11.95 -20.41 -5.72
CA TYR A 67 11.72 -20.98 -4.38
C TYR A 67 10.32 -20.68 -3.86
N ARG A 68 9.74 -21.63 -3.14
CA ARG A 68 8.53 -21.40 -2.37
C ARG A 68 8.87 -20.64 -1.09
N THR A 69 8.67 -19.34 -1.12
CA THR A 69 9.14 -18.42 -0.08
C THR A 69 8.05 -18.12 0.94
N GLY A 70 8.44 -18.05 2.22
CA GLY A 70 7.66 -17.42 3.27
C GLY A 70 8.20 -16.03 3.59
N LEU A 71 7.33 -15.08 3.92
CA LEU A 71 7.68 -13.77 4.44
C LEU A 71 6.90 -13.50 5.73
N TYR A 72 7.62 -13.22 6.80
CA TYR A 72 7.07 -12.78 8.08
C TYR A 72 7.52 -11.36 8.39
N THR A 73 6.57 -10.44 8.59
CA THR A 73 6.85 -9.02 8.85
C THR A 73 5.97 -8.44 9.95
N SER A 74 6.44 -7.37 10.60
CA SER A 74 5.68 -6.66 11.63
C SER A 74 6.10 -5.19 11.78
N PRO A 75 5.13 -4.30 12.10
CA PRO A 75 3.69 -4.53 12.10
C PRO A 75 3.13 -4.65 10.67
N TYR A 76 1.85 -5.01 10.54
CA TYR A 76 1.13 -4.89 9.27
C TYR A 76 0.81 -3.41 8.97
N ILE A 77 0.52 -3.09 7.70
CA ILE A 77 0.20 -1.73 7.26
C ILE A 77 -1.31 -1.53 7.16
N GLN A 78 -2.02 -2.37 6.42
CA GLN A 78 -3.47 -2.27 6.23
C GLN A 78 -4.22 -3.45 6.85
N GLU A 79 -3.74 -4.68 6.65
CA GLU A 79 -4.44 -5.89 7.03
C GLU A 79 -3.57 -6.82 7.86
N PHE A 80 -4.16 -7.42 8.90
CA PHE A 80 -3.46 -8.36 9.78
C PHE A 80 -2.76 -9.50 9.02
N CYS A 81 -3.38 -9.98 7.95
CA CYS A 81 -2.87 -11.08 7.12
C CYS A 81 -1.56 -10.75 6.40
N GLU A 82 -1.21 -9.48 6.23
CA GLU A 82 0.08 -9.05 5.66
C GLU A 82 1.31 -9.55 6.43
N ARG A 83 1.13 -9.88 7.71
CA ARG A 83 2.22 -10.38 8.56
C ARG A 83 2.80 -11.70 8.10
N MET A 84 2.03 -12.49 7.35
CA MET A 84 2.38 -13.84 6.92
C MET A 84 2.04 -14.01 5.44
N ARG A 85 3.06 -14.07 4.59
CA ARG A 85 2.89 -14.22 3.14
C ARG A 85 3.62 -15.46 2.65
N VAL A 86 3.05 -16.11 1.65
CA VAL A 86 3.71 -17.19 0.90
C VAL A 86 3.70 -16.82 -0.59
N CYS A 87 4.89 -16.76 -1.19
CA CYS A 87 5.08 -16.36 -2.59
C CYS A 87 4.38 -15.03 -2.95
N GLY A 88 4.44 -14.04 -2.03
CA GLY A 88 3.86 -12.72 -2.21
C GLY A 88 2.39 -12.58 -1.79
N GLU A 89 1.67 -13.69 -1.58
CA GLU A 89 0.24 -13.69 -1.21
C GLU A 89 0.05 -13.76 0.30
N ASN A 90 -0.86 -12.94 0.83
CA ASN A 90 -1.22 -12.94 2.24
C ASN A 90 -1.82 -14.29 2.67
N ILE A 91 -1.66 -14.66 3.95
CA ILE A 91 -2.34 -15.83 4.49
C ILE A 91 -3.86 -15.71 4.26
N PRO A 92 -4.53 -16.73 3.68
CA PRO A 92 -5.98 -16.73 3.52
C PRO A 92 -6.69 -16.71 4.89
N GLY A 93 -7.78 -15.94 5.00
CA GLY A 93 -8.52 -15.79 6.24
C GLY A 93 -9.00 -17.12 6.86
N GLU A 94 -9.43 -18.07 6.04
CA GLU A 94 -9.82 -19.41 6.49
C GLU A 94 -8.62 -20.19 7.06
N THR A 95 -7.43 -20.06 6.46
CA THR A 95 -6.20 -20.67 6.96
C THR A 95 -5.77 -20.04 8.27
N LEU A 96 -5.83 -18.70 8.38
CA LEU A 96 -5.56 -17.98 9.63
C LEU A 96 -6.49 -18.47 10.74
N ALA A 97 -7.80 -18.55 10.49
CA ALA A 97 -8.80 -19.02 11.44
C ALA A 97 -8.50 -20.45 11.94
N ARG A 98 -8.31 -21.37 11.02
CA ARG A 98 -8.01 -22.79 11.31
C ARG A 98 -6.72 -22.96 12.13
N LEU A 99 -5.64 -22.25 11.76
CA LEU A 99 -4.38 -22.32 12.49
C LEU A 99 -4.48 -21.65 13.87
N THR A 100 -5.25 -20.57 13.96
CA THR A 100 -5.53 -19.93 15.24
C THR A 100 -6.30 -20.85 16.19
N GLU A 101 -7.33 -21.56 15.72
CA GLU A 101 -8.04 -22.57 16.54
C GLU A 101 -7.07 -23.64 17.09
N ARG A 102 -6.14 -24.13 16.26
CA ARG A 102 -5.14 -25.12 16.68
C ARG A 102 -4.20 -24.56 17.76
N VAL A 103 -3.65 -23.35 17.51
CA VAL A 103 -2.74 -22.69 18.45
C VAL A 103 -3.45 -22.33 19.75
N LYS A 104 -4.69 -21.82 19.67
CA LYS A 104 -5.55 -21.51 20.81
C LYS A 104 -5.76 -22.71 21.73
N ALA A 105 -6.09 -23.88 21.15
CA ALA A 105 -6.33 -25.09 21.94
C ALA A 105 -5.13 -25.50 22.80
N ILE A 106 -3.92 -25.13 22.40
CA ILE A 106 -2.68 -25.37 23.15
C ILE A 106 -2.41 -24.20 24.10
N ALA A 107 -2.46 -22.97 23.59
CA ALA A 107 -2.12 -21.76 24.34
C ALA A 107 -3.00 -21.56 25.58
N ASP A 108 -4.31 -21.79 25.48
CA ASP A 108 -5.26 -21.68 26.59
C ASP A 108 -4.99 -22.70 27.72
N GLY A 109 -4.29 -23.78 27.43
CA GLY A 109 -3.84 -24.78 28.42
C GLY A 109 -2.46 -24.55 29.01
N MET A 110 -1.74 -23.51 28.58
CA MET A 110 -0.42 -23.18 29.11
C MET A 110 -0.54 -22.41 30.43
N ALA A 111 0.34 -22.71 31.38
CA ALA A 111 0.34 -22.05 32.69
C ALA A 111 0.69 -20.55 32.61
N ASP A 112 1.54 -20.16 31.65
CA ASP A 112 1.85 -18.77 31.30
C ASP A 112 1.44 -18.56 29.84
N HIS A 113 0.29 -17.88 29.64
CA HIS A 113 -0.30 -17.72 28.31
C HIS A 113 0.60 -16.89 27.40
N PRO A 114 0.81 -17.32 26.13
CA PRO A 114 1.59 -16.57 25.17
C PRO A 114 1.00 -15.19 24.85
N SER A 115 1.87 -14.21 24.63
CA SER A 115 1.50 -12.87 24.16
C SER A 115 1.03 -12.87 22.70
N GLN A 116 0.43 -11.77 22.27
CA GLN A 116 0.01 -11.56 20.88
C GLN A 116 1.11 -11.92 19.88
N PHE A 117 2.33 -11.41 20.07
CA PHE A 117 3.42 -11.63 19.12
C PHE A 117 3.92 -13.08 19.12
N GLU A 118 3.91 -13.75 20.27
CA GLU A 118 4.25 -15.18 20.40
C GLU A 118 3.22 -16.06 19.70
N LEU A 119 1.91 -15.75 19.84
CA LEU A 119 0.83 -16.44 19.11
C LEU A 119 0.99 -16.30 17.59
N VAL A 120 1.18 -15.06 17.11
CA VAL A 120 1.36 -14.79 15.66
C VAL A 120 2.58 -15.51 15.11
N THR A 121 3.69 -15.51 15.85
CA THR A 121 4.92 -16.22 15.45
C THR A 121 4.65 -17.73 15.33
N ALA A 122 3.97 -18.34 16.30
CA ALA A 122 3.66 -19.77 16.27
C ALA A 122 2.71 -20.14 15.11
N ILE A 123 1.68 -19.31 14.85
CA ILE A 123 0.78 -19.45 13.70
C ILE A 123 1.56 -19.37 12.39
N ALA A 124 2.48 -18.40 12.27
CA ALA A 124 3.31 -18.22 11.08
C ALA A 124 4.20 -19.46 10.80
N MET A 125 4.85 -20.03 11.84
CA MET A 125 5.67 -21.23 11.68
C MET A 125 4.85 -22.42 11.19
N GLN A 126 3.64 -22.61 11.71
CA GLN A 126 2.70 -23.66 11.22
C GLN A 126 2.29 -23.38 9.77
N TYR A 127 1.95 -22.14 9.46
CA TYR A 127 1.53 -21.75 8.11
C TYR A 127 2.62 -22.02 7.07
N PHE A 128 3.84 -21.57 7.31
CA PHE A 128 4.96 -21.76 6.38
C PHE A 128 5.31 -23.23 6.19
N LEU A 129 5.25 -24.03 7.26
CA LEU A 129 5.47 -25.45 7.17
C LEU A 129 4.38 -26.15 6.35
N GLU A 130 3.10 -25.90 6.64
CA GLU A 130 1.97 -26.49 5.89
C GLU A 130 1.96 -26.05 4.42
N ALA A 131 2.35 -24.81 4.15
CA ALA A 131 2.49 -24.29 2.80
C ALA A 131 3.71 -24.87 2.05
N GLY A 132 4.60 -25.60 2.72
CA GLY A 132 5.79 -26.19 2.11
C GLY A 132 6.85 -25.15 1.72
N CYS A 133 7.01 -24.09 2.51
CA CYS A 133 8.04 -23.09 2.25
C CYS A 133 9.44 -23.71 2.36
N GLU A 134 10.27 -23.47 1.35
CA GLU A 134 11.67 -23.92 1.29
C GLU A 134 12.59 -23.00 2.08
N ILE A 135 12.24 -21.68 2.10
CA ILE A 135 12.95 -20.65 2.83
C ILE A 135 11.97 -19.58 3.31
N VAL A 136 12.18 -19.06 4.51
CA VAL A 136 11.38 -18.02 5.13
C VAL A 136 12.26 -16.81 5.41
N VAL A 137 11.87 -15.64 4.90
CA VAL A 137 12.45 -14.36 5.30
C VAL A 137 11.69 -13.88 6.54
N LEU A 138 12.38 -13.84 7.67
CA LEU A 138 11.80 -13.68 9.00
C LEU A 138 12.26 -12.34 9.62
N GLU A 139 11.37 -11.35 9.70
CA GLU A 139 11.64 -10.07 10.35
C GLU A 139 11.48 -10.18 11.86
N VAL A 140 12.48 -9.71 12.61
CA VAL A 140 12.43 -9.55 14.07
C VAL A 140 11.43 -8.44 14.44
N GLY A 141 10.56 -8.70 15.40
CA GLY A 141 9.61 -7.69 15.88
C GLY A 141 10.31 -6.60 16.69
N MET A 142 11.02 -6.96 17.73
CA MET A 142 11.74 -6.03 18.59
C MET A 142 13.02 -6.68 19.19
N GLY A 143 14.13 -5.93 19.14
CA GLY A 143 15.40 -6.42 19.69
C GLY A 143 16.00 -7.51 18.82
N GLY A 144 16.05 -8.73 19.32
CA GLY A 144 16.62 -9.90 18.63
C GLY A 144 16.77 -11.08 19.57
N ALA A 145 17.64 -11.01 20.57
CA ALA A 145 17.97 -12.12 21.47
C ALA A 145 16.75 -12.80 22.13
N LEU A 146 15.78 -12.00 22.57
CA LEU A 146 14.59 -12.45 23.29
C LEU A 146 13.30 -12.31 22.47
N ASP A 147 13.41 -11.96 21.19
CA ASP A 147 12.27 -11.87 20.29
C ASP A 147 11.72 -13.27 19.96
N SER A 148 10.40 -13.40 19.86
CA SER A 148 9.74 -14.69 19.61
C SER A 148 10.24 -15.35 18.32
N THR A 149 10.62 -14.56 17.30
CA THR A 149 11.18 -15.07 16.04
C THR A 149 12.51 -15.77 16.24
N ASN A 150 13.23 -15.50 17.35
CA ASN A 150 14.51 -16.11 17.68
C ASN A 150 14.40 -17.52 18.31
N ALA A 151 13.19 -18.06 18.41
CA ALA A 151 12.96 -19.45 18.83
C ALA A 151 13.29 -20.49 17.72
N ILE A 152 13.98 -20.09 16.68
CA ILE A 152 14.48 -20.95 15.58
C ILE A 152 15.88 -21.48 15.85
N ASP A 153 16.33 -22.48 15.08
CA ASP A 153 17.73 -22.90 15.03
C ASP A 153 18.61 -21.88 14.28
N ALA A 154 19.87 -22.22 13.99
CA ALA A 154 20.75 -21.32 13.24
C ALA A 154 20.17 -20.99 11.85
N PRO A 155 19.95 -19.71 11.51
CA PRO A 155 19.45 -19.34 10.19
C PRO A 155 20.52 -19.60 9.10
N GLU A 156 20.08 -19.67 7.85
CA GLU A 156 21.01 -19.68 6.70
C GLU A 156 21.85 -18.39 6.71
N VAL A 157 21.16 -17.25 6.87
CA VAL A 157 21.81 -15.94 7.02
C VAL A 157 21.12 -15.14 8.12
N ALA A 158 21.88 -14.62 9.08
CA ALA A 158 21.45 -13.60 10.02
C ALA A 158 21.79 -12.22 9.45
N VAL A 159 20.82 -11.32 9.40
CA VAL A 159 20.97 -9.99 8.79
C VAL A 159 20.78 -8.92 9.85
N ILE A 160 21.76 -8.03 10.01
CA ILE A 160 21.67 -6.86 10.87
C ILE A 160 21.63 -5.61 9.99
N THR A 161 20.43 -5.04 9.83
CA THR A 161 20.24 -3.79 9.06
C THR A 161 20.68 -2.58 9.87
N ASN A 162 20.39 -1.36 9.41
CA ASN A 162 20.78 -0.14 10.09
C ASN A 162 20.32 -0.11 11.56
N LEU A 163 21.21 0.32 12.45
CA LEU A 163 20.95 0.49 13.88
C LEU A 163 20.86 1.98 14.25
N ALA A 164 19.86 2.31 15.06
CA ALA A 164 19.65 3.62 15.63
C ALA A 164 19.19 3.48 17.09
N LEU A 165 19.27 4.54 17.86
CA LEU A 165 18.69 4.61 19.21
C LEU A 165 17.17 4.53 19.09
N GLU A 166 16.61 3.41 19.53
CA GLU A 166 15.17 3.15 19.58
C GLU A 166 14.85 2.18 20.70
N HIS A 167 13.63 2.22 21.24
CA HIS A 167 13.20 1.33 22.32
C HIS A 167 14.19 1.24 23.48
N THR A 168 14.79 2.38 23.84
CA THR A 168 15.91 2.44 24.81
C THR A 168 15.58 1.86 26.18
N GLU A 169 14.30 1.89 26.57
CA GLU A 169 13.81 1.25 27.81
C GLU A 169 14.01 -0.27 27.83
N TYR A 170 14.06 -0.92 26.65
CA TYR A 170 14.13 -2.38 26.52
C TYR A 170 15.43 -2.87 25.91
N LEU A 171 16.06 -2.10 25.04
CA LEU A 171 17.18 -2.55 24.22
C LEU A 171 18.53 -2.01 24.67
N GLY A 172 18.52 -1.01 25.57
CA GLY A 172 19.72 -0.33 26.06
C GLY A 172 19.82 1.13 25.60
N HIS A 173 20.71 1.88 26.22
CA HIS A 173 20.86 3.32 26.05
C HIS A 173 22.01 3.71 25.10
N THR A 174 22.77 2.74 24.61
CA THR A 174 23.89 2.93 23.67
C THR A 174 23.70 2.08 22.42
N LEU A 175 24.32 2.49 21.31
CA LEU A 175 24.31 1.70 20.07
C LEU A 175 24.96 0.33 20.25
N GLY A 176 25.99 0.24 21.13
CA GLY A 176 26.65 -1.01 21.48
C GLY A 176 25.71 -2.00 22.19
N GLU A 177 24.90 -1.54 23.14
CA GLU A 177 23.89 -2.37 23.84
C GLU A 177 22.80 -2.84 22.89
N ILE A 178 22.30 -1.94 22.03
CA ILE A 178 21.32 -2.27 20.99
C ILE A 178 21.91 -3.29 20.01
N ALA A 179 23.17 -3.12 19.59
CA ALA A 179 23.87 -4.07 18.73
C ALA A 179 24.01 -5.45 19.39
N ALA A 180 24.31 -5.51 20.69
CA ALA A 180 24.39 -6.76 21.43
C ALA A 180 23.03 -7.47 21.49
N THR A 181 21.96 -6.75 21.77
CA THR A 181 20.60 -7.29 21.82
C THR A 181 20.14 -7.80 20.45
N LYS A 182 20.36 -7.03 19.37
CA LYS A 182 19.99 -7.43 17.99
C LYS A 182 20.91 -8.53 17.46
N GLY A 183 22.21 -8.49 17.80
CA GLY A 183 23.18 -9.55 17.50
C GLY A 183 22.85 -10.90 18.11
N GLY A 184 21.92 -10.97 19.06
CA GLY A 184 21.43 -12.24 19.63
C GLY A 184 20.72 -13.17 18.63
N ILE A 185 20.43 -12.73 17.42
CA ILE A 185 19.96 -13.60 16.32
C ILE A 185 21.10 -14.37 15.63
N ILE A 186 22.36 -13.98 15.87
CA ILE A 186 23.56 -14.63 15.34
C ILE A 186 23.78 -15.93 16.10
N LYS A 187 23.75 -17.04 15.40
CA LYS A 187 23.89 -18.38 15.97
C LYS A 187 25.09 -19.11 15.38
N ARG A 188 25.50 -20.16 16.05
CA ARG A 188 26.72 -20.89 15.73
C ARG A 188 26.74 -21.35 14.25
N GLY A 189 27.77 -20.94 13.54
CA GLY A 189 28.04 -21.38 12.16
C GLY A 189 27.13 -20.78 11.09
N CYS A 190 26.26 -19.79 11.41
CA CYS A 190 25.49 -19.08 10.39
C CYS A 190 26.36 -18.08 9.60
N SER A 191 25.92 -17.71 8.42
CA SER A 191 26.43 -16.52 7.73
C SER A 191 25.78 -15.27 8.31
N VAL A 192 26.54 -14.17 8.41
CA VAL A 192 26.06 -12.90 8.93
C VAL A 192 26.31 -11.81 7.89
N VAL A 193 25.28 -11.04 7.57
CA VAL A 193 25.40 -9.84 6.74
C VAL A 193 24.99 -8.63 7.58
N ALA A 194 25.86 -7.63 7.65
CA ALA A 194 25.64 -6.47 8.50
C ALA A 194 25.79 -5.16 7.73
N TYR A 195 24.97 -4.19 8.11
CA TYR A 195 25.04 -2.80 7.66
C TYR A 195 26.24 -2.12 8.33
N PRO A 196 27.15 -1.48 7.58
CA PRO A 196 28.23 -0.67 8.12
C PRO A 196 27.71 0.39 9.10
N ASN A 197 28.27 0.47 10.29
CA ASN A 197 27.77 1.30 11.37
C ASN A 197 28.91 1.90 12.20
N ALA A 198 28.60 2.58 13.30
CA ALA A 198 29.59 3.15 14.21
C ALA A 198 30.58 2.09 14.73
N PRO A 199 31.84 2.49 15.03
CA PRO A 199 32.90 1.55 15.47
C PRO A 199 32.50 0.67 16.67
N GLU A 200 31.71 1.21 17.60
CA GLU A 200 31.22 0.44 18.76
C GLU A 200 30.29 -0.72 18.33
N VAL A 201 29.42 -0.51 17.33
CA VAL A 201 28.55 -1.54 16.77
C VAL A 201 29.39 -2.61 16.07
N THR A 202 30.34 -2.18 15.25
CA THR A 202 31.28 -3.06 14.53
C THR A 202 31.98 -3.99 15.51
N ALA A 203 32.60 -3.45 16.58
CA ALA A 203 33.31 -4.22 17.57
C ALA A 203 32.41 -5.26 18.28
N VAL A 204 31.14 -4.90 18.58
CA VAL A 204 30.19 -5.82 19.22
C VAL A 204 29.81 -6.96 18.26
N LEU A 205 29.46 -6.66 17.02
CA LEU A 205 29.05 -7.69 16.03
C LEU A 205 30.22 -8.63 15.69
N GLU A 206 31.43 -8.10 15.50
CA GLU A 206 32.63 -8.92 15.27
C GLU A 206 32.93 -9.86 16.47
N ARG A 207 32.78 -9.37 17.71
CA ARG A 207 32.94 -10.20 18.90
C ARG A 207 31.91 -11.33 18.91
N ILE A 208 30.63 -11.05 18.72
CA ILE A 208 29.56 -12.05 18.69
C ILE A 208 29.83 -13.08 17.59
N CYS A 209 30.20 -12.66 16.38
CA CYS A 209 30.50 -13.57 15.28
C CYS A 209 31.67 -14.50 15.61
N ARG A 210 32.74 -13.99 16.24
CA ARG A 210 33.86 -14.84 16.72
C ARG A 210 33.40 -15.86 17.77
N GLU A 211 32.61 -15.44 18.76
CA GLU A 211 32.08 -16.32 19.81
C GLU A 211 31.17 -17.41 19.25
N GLN A 212 30.39 -17.07 18.19
CA GLN A 212 29.48 -18.01 17.54
C GLN A 212 30.11 -18.79 16.36
N ASN A 213 31.39 -18.59 16.07
CA ASN A 213 32.04 -19.16 14.89
C ASN A 213 31.20 -18.91 13.59
N ALA A 214 30.68 -17.69 13.47
CA ALA A 214 29.87 -17.21 12.38
C ALA A 214 30.70 -16.35 11.41
N THR A 215 30.42 -16.43 10.13
CA THR A 215 31.12 -15.66 9.09
C THR A 215 30.42 -14.32 8.89
N LEU A 216 31.11 -13.20 9.18
CA LEU A 216 30.59 -11.84 9.03
C LEU A 216 31.01 -11.22 7.69
N THR A 217 30.05 -10.69 6.96
CA THR A 217 30.25 -9.89 5.75
C THR A 217 29.55 -8.53 5.92
N TRP A 218 30.27 -7.45 5.68
CA TRP A 218 29.72 -6.10 5.64
C TRP A 218 29.21 -5.79 4.23
N ALA A 219 28.03 -5.17 4.11
CA ALA A 219 27.58 -4.66 2.81
C ALA A 219 28.47 -3.49 2.37
N ASP A 220 28.86 -3.47 1.13
CA ASP A 220 29.73 -2.42 0.56
C ASP A 220 28.88 -1.31 -0.07
N PHE A 221 28.65 -0.23 0.67
CA PHE A 221 27.85 0.90 0.15
C PHE A 221 28.63 1.80 -0.80
N ASP A 222 29.95 1.75 -0.79
CA ASP A 222 30.79 2.52 -1.72
C ASP A 222 30.74 1.91 -3.14
N ALA A 223 30.35 0.64 -3.24
CA ALA A 223 30.12 -0.03 -4.52
C ALA A 223 28.75 0.28 -5.17
N ILE A 224 27.91 1.08 -4.53
CA ILE A 224 26.61 1.51 -5.10
C ILE A 224 26.88 2.63 -6.10
N GLU A 225 26.56 2.40 -7.36
CA GLU A 225 26.64 3.39 -8.45
C GLU A 225 25.23 3.74 -8.95
N PRO A 226 24.61 4.83 -8.48
CA PRO A 226 23.30 5.26 -8.98
C PRO A 226 23.40 5.63 -10.47
N VAL A 227 22.44 5.16 -11.28
CA VAL A 227 22.38 5.42 -12.73
C VAL A 227 21.25 6.35 -13.10
N ALA A 228 20.03 6.05 -12.64
CA ALA A 228 18.87 6.90 -12.84
C ALA A 228 17.95 6.85 -11.63
N ASP A 229 17.19 7.94 -11.45
CA ASP A 229 16.28 8.09 -10.31
C ASP A 229 15.11 9.01 -10.69
N SER A 230 13.90 8.53 -10.48
CA SER A 230 12.66 9.26 -10.73
C SER A 230 11.57 8.77 -9.79
N LEU A 231 10.39 9.39 -9.84
CA LEU A 231 9.22 8.90 -9.10
C LEU A 231 8.69 7.52 -9.58
N ASP A 232 9.25 6.96 -10.66
CA ASP A 232 8.92 5.61 -11.16
C ASP A 232 9.83 4.53 -10.59
N GLY A 233 10.93 4.93 -9.95
CA GLY A 233 11.91 4.03 -9.37
C GLY A 233 13.34 4.49 -9.57
N GLN A 234 14.26 3.65 -9.12
CA GLN A 234 15.69 3.90 -9.18
C GLN A 234 16.40 2.79 -9.97
N SER A 235 17.45 3.14 -10.74
CA SER A 235 18.38 2.19 -11.33
C SER A 235 19.80 2.44 -10.84
N PHE A 236 20.56 1.37 -10.66
CA PHE A 236 21.91 1.41 -10.09
C PHE A 236 22.73 0.19 -10.52
N ASN A 237 24.04 0.29 -10.35
CA ASN A 237 24.96 -0.85 -10.42
C ASN A 237 25.44 -1.17 -9.00
N TYR A 238 25.80 -2.41 -8.77
CA TYR A 238 26.37 -2.85 -7.50
C TYR A 238 27.37 -3.99 -7.70
N VAL A 239 28.64 -3.76 -7.36
CA VAL A 239 29.75 -4.71 -7.58
C VAL A 239 29.79 -5.15 -9.05
N ASN A 240 29.53 -6.40 -9.36
CA ASN A 240 29.55 -6.96 -10.72
C ASN A 240 28.15 -6.99 -11.37
N GLN A 241 27.11 -6.47 -10.70
CA GLN A 241 25.74 -6.43 -11.22
C GLN A 241 25.42 -5.07 -11.82
N ILE A 242 25.04 -5.06 -13.09
CA ILE A 242 24.78 -3.84 -13.87
C ILE A 242 23.28 -3.74 -14.20
N GLY A 243 22.75 -2.52 -14.17
CA GLY A 243 21.38 -2.22 -14.59
C GLY A 243 20.30 -2.77 -13.66
N LEU A 244 20.60 -2.85 -12.37
CA LEU A 244 19.61 -3.19 -11.34
C LEU A 244 18.55 -2.11 -11.24
N GLN A 245 17.30 -2.50 -10.98
CA GLN A 245 16.16 -1.58 -10.82
C GLN A 245 15.39 -1.91 -9.54
N ILE A 246 14.96 -0.86 -8.83
CA ILE A 246 14.03 -0.98 -7.71
C ILE A 246 12.93 0.08 -7.82
N PRO A 247 11.67 -0.26 -7.53
CA PRO A 247 10.57 0.72 -7.52
C PRO A 247 10.55 1.56 -6.22
N LEU A 248 11.31 1.16 -5.20
CA LEU A 248 11.38 1.87 -3.92
C LEU A 248 12.29 3.10 -4.03
N LEU A 249 11.82 4.25 -3.52
CA LEU A 249 12.46 5.55 -3.69
C LEU A 249 13.36 5.92 -2.50
N GLY A 250 14.40 6.70 -2.79
CA GLY A 250 15.33 7.27 -1.82
C GLY A 250 16.64 6.49 -1.67
N ALA A 251 17.72 7.22 -1.37
CA ALA A 251 19.07 6.67 -1.27
C ALA A 251 19.21 5.54 -0.23
N HIS A 252 18.42 5.59 0.85
CA HIS A 252 18.38 4.53 1.86
C HIS A 252 17.86 3.20 1.30
N GLN A 253 17.03 3.21 0.25
CA GLN A 253 16.54 1.98 -0.39
C GLN A 253 17.62 1.32 -1.26
N LEU A 254 18.53 2.09 -1.85
CA LEU A 254 19.72 1.54 -2.52
C LEU A 254 20.63 0.80 -1.52
N LYS A 255 20.78 1.34 -0.29
CA LYS A 255 21.52 0.66 0.78
C LYS A 255 20.81 -0.63 1.24
N ASN A 256 19.47 -0.61 1.35
CA ASN A 256 18.69 -1.82 1.64
C ASN A 256 18.81 -2.86 0.52
N ALA A 257 18.87 -2.43 -0.75
CA ALA A 257 19.12 -3.32 -1.90
C ALA A 257 20.52 -3.92 -1.85
N ALA A 258 21.57 -3.13 -1.55
CA ALA A 258 22.92 -3.62 -1.35
C ALA A 258 23.00 -4.66 -0.21
N MET A 259 22.27 -4.45 0.90
CA MET A 259 22.11 -5.46 1.95
C MET A 259 21.51 -6.75 1.40
N ALA A 260 20.39 -6.65 0.65
CA ALA A 260 19.73 -7.82 0.07
C ALA A 260 20.64 -8.57 -0.90
N LEU A 261 21.40 -7.86 -1.75
CA LEU A 261 22.37 -8.44 -2.67
C LEU A 261 23.50 -9.16 -1.95
N THR A 262 24.04 -8.58 -0.89
CA THR A 262 25.07 -9.22 -0.05
C THR A 262 24.52 -10.49 0.63
N VAL A 263 23.25 -10.49 1.06
CA VAL A 263 22.57 -11.70 1.58
C VAL A 263 22.42 -12.76 0.50
N VAL A 264 22.08 -12.38 -0.73
CA VAL A 264 22.00 -13.31 -1.87
C VAL A 264 23.35 -13.99 -2.12
N ASP A 265 24.44 -13.25 -2.05
CA ASP A 265 25.78 -13.83 -2.22
C ASP A 265 26.14 -14.79 -1.06
N ALA A 266 25.76 -14.44 0.17
CA ALA A 266 25.90 -15.35 1.32
C ALA A 266 25.06 -16.63 1.15
N LEU A 267 23.85 -16.54 0.62
CA LEU A 267 22.99 -17.70 0.30
C LEU A 267 23.60 -18.56 -0.81
N ARG A 268 24.13 -17.94 -1.88
CA ARG A 268 24.83 -18.64 -2.98
C ARG A 268 26.03 -19.43 -2.43
N ALA A 269 26.80 -18.83 -1.53
CA ALA A 269 27.93 -19.50 -0.88
C ALA A 269 27.50 -20.71 -0.03
N ARG A 270 26.24 -20.75 0.41
CA ARG A 270 25.62 -21.88 1.14
C ARG A 270 24.92 -22.89 0.22
N GLY A 271 25.04 -22.71 -1.10
CA GLY A 271 24.50 -23.65 -2.11
C GLY A 271 23.10 -23.32 -2.64
N TRP A 272 22.51 -22.16 -2.29
CA TRP A 272 21.24 -21.72 -2.88
C TRP A 272 21.47 -21.26 -4.33
N ASN A 273 20.66 -21.79 -5.24
CA ASN A 273 20.78 -21.46 -6.66
C ASN A 273 19.93 -20.22 -7.00
N ILE A 274 20.55 -19.04 -6.98
CA ILE A 274 19.91 -17.77 -7.27
C ILE A 274 20.65 -17.14 -8.45
N SER A 275 20.04 -17.08 -9.63
CA SER A 275 20.65 -16.50 -10.83
C SER A 275 20.67 -14.95 -10.76
N ASP A 276 21.55 -14.33 -11.55
CA ASP A 276 21.55 -12.86 -11.67
C ASP A 276 20.27 -12.34 -12.31
N GLU A 277 19.64 -13.14 -13.18
CA GLU A 277 18.34 -12.81 -13.75
C GLU A 277 17.24 -12.79 -12.68
N ALA A 278 17.21 -13.78 -11.78
CA ALA A 278 16.28 -13.80 -10.65
C ALA A 278 16.50 -12.59 -9.72
N VAL A 279 17.74 -12.16 -9.53
CA VAL A 279 18.05 -10.95 -8.76
C VAL A 279 17.46 -9.71 -9.43
N ARG A 280 17.69 -9.51 -10.74
CA ARG A 280 17.13 -8.37 -11.48
C ARG A 280 15.61 -8.35 -11.45
N GLN A 281 14.98 -9.48 -11.78
CA GLN A 281 13.52 -9.60 -11.78
C GLN A 281 12.91 -9.39 -10.40
N GLY A 282 13.52 -9.99 -9.37
CA GLY A 282 13.03 -9.89 -8.01
C GLY A 282 13.13 -8.46 -7.44
N LEU A 283 14.25 -7.77 -7.67
CA LEU A 283 14.40 -6.37 -7.26
C LEU A 283 13.39 -5.46 -7.97
N ALA A 284 13.26 -5.60 -9.29
CA ALA A 284 12.32 -4.79 -10.09
C ALA A 284 10.84 -5.04 -9.72
N ALA A 285 10.50 -6.26 -9.28
CA ALA A 285 9.15 -6.64 -8.87
C ALA A 285 8.85 -6.38 -7.39
N THR A 286 9.79 -5.83 -6.62
CA THR A 286 9.63 -5.59 -5.18
C THR A 286 8.50 -4.62 -4.90
N LYS A 287 7.56 -5.02 -4.03
CA LYS A 287 6.47 -4.16 -3.55
C LYS A 287 6.56 -4.04 -2.03
N TRP A 288 6.69 -2.81 -1.55
CA TRP A 288 6.70 -2.55 -0.12
C TRP A 288 6.01 -1.22 0.18
N PRO A 289 4.72 -1.24 0.57
CA PRO A 289 3.93 -0.02 0.72
C PRO A 289 4.43 0.88 1.85
N ALA A 290 4.01 2.14 1.82
CA ALA A 290 4.34 3.17 2.81
C ALA A 290 5.86 3.38 3.01
N ARG A 291 6.63 3.35 1.93
CA ARG A 291 8.05 3.72 1.90
C ARG A 291 8.29 4.74 0.78
N PHE A 292 7.96 5.98 1.06
CA PHE A 292 7.91 7.09 0.10
C PHE A 292 7.12 6.71 -1.15
N GLU A 293 5.98 6.05 -0.93
CA GLU A 293 5.10 5.49 -1.94
C GLU A 293 4.34 6.60 -2.68
N VAL A 294 4.33 6.57 -4.01
CA VAL A 294 3.51 7.46 -4.83
C VAL A 294 2.09 6.91 -4.90
N LEU A 295 1.14 7.52 -4.19
CA LEU A 295 -0.27 7.12 -4.24
C LEU A 295 -1.01 7.77 -5.40
N HIS A 296 -0.61 8.97 -5.82
CA HIS A 296 -1.21 9.71 -6.93
C HIS A 296 -0.22 10.76 -7.47
N ARG A 297 -0.35 11.13 -8.75
CA ARG A 297 0.60 12.03 -9.42
C ARG A 297 0.05 13.43 -9.67
N ALA A 298 -1.26 13.62 -9.71
CA ALA A 298 -1.89 14.92 -9.99
C ALA A 298 -3.16 15.16 -9.14
N PRO A 299 -3.07 15.87 -8.00
CA PRO A 299 -1.84 16.36 -7.38
C PRO A 299 -0.98 15.24 -6.80
N LEU A 300 0.34 15.45 -6.78
CA LEU A 300 1.27 14.44 -6.26
C LEU A 300 0.99 14.16 -4.77
N PHE A 301 0.78 12.88 -4.43
CA PHE A 301 0.53 12.43 -3.08
C PHE A 301 1.50 11.30 -2.74
N LEU A 302 2.38 11.55 -1.78
CA LEU A 302 3.42 10.65 -1.31
C LEU A 302 3.09 10.15 0.09
N LEU A 303 3.38 8.88 0.36
CA LEU A 303 3.09 8.23 1.64
C LEU A 303 4.34 7.56 2.20
N ASP A 304 4.70 7.90 3.44
CA ASP A 304 5.81 7.28 4.17
C ASP A 304 5.40 6.90 5.60
N GLY A 305 5.76 5.71 6.02
CA GLY A 305 5.48 5.17 7.36
C GLY A 305 6.60 5.43 8.39
N GLY A 306 7.56 6.29 8.08
CA GLY A 306 8.64 6.67 8.99
C GLY A 306 8.10 7.27 10.28
N HIS A 307 8.74 6.97 11.41
CA HIS A 307 8.22 7.29 12.74
C HIS A 307 9.32 7.54 13.79
N ASN A 308 10.55 7.80 13.34
CA ASN A 308 11.67 8.16 14.19
C ASN A 308 12.54 9.24 13.52
N PRO A 309 13.47 9.90 14.24
CA PRO A 309 14.28 10.97 13.68
C PRO A 309 15.09 10.57 12.44
N GLN A 310 15.69 9.39 12.43
CA GLN A 310 16.46 8.90 11.28
C GLN A 310 15.58 8.69 10.03
N CYS A 311 14.32 8.25 10.24
CA CYS A 311 13.34 8.20 9.14
C CYS A 311 12.96 9.59 8.64
N ALA A 312 12.86 10.59 9.53
CA ALA A 312 12.60 11.97 9.14
C ALA A 312 13.75 12.56 8.30
N GLU A 313 15.00 12.24 8.62
CA GLU A 313 16.18 12.62 7.82
C GLU A 313 16.13 11.97 6.42
N ALA A 314 15.82 10.68 6.36
CA ALA A 314 15.68 9.97 5.08
C ALA A 314 14.54 10.57 4.24
N LEU A 315 13.40 10.88 4.86
CA LEU A 315 12.27 11.55 4.21
C LEU A 315 12.68 12.95 3.71
N ALA A 316 13.41 13.72 4.51
CA ALA A 316 13.89 15.04 4.11
C ALA A 316 14.73 14.97 2.84
N GLY A 317 15.68 14.03 2.78
CA GLY A 317 16.47 13.78 1.57
C GLY A 317 15.62 13.38 0.36
N CYS A 318 14.54 12.60 0.56
CA CYS A 318 13.59 12.28 -0.50
C CYS A 318 12.82 13.52 -0.98
N VAL A 319 12.28 14.32 -0.05
CA VAL A 319 11.55 15.55 -0.39
C VAL A 319 12.44 16.53 -1.16
N GLU A 320 13.66 16.77 -0.70
CA GLU A 320 14.61 17.65 -1.38
C GLU A 320 14.96 17.16 -2.79
N LYS A 321 15.05 15.85 -2.98
CA LYS A 321 15.40 15.22 -4.26
C LYS A 321 14.25 15.18 -5.26
N TYR A 322 13.07 14.73 -4.82
CA TYR A 322 11.93 14.48 -5.73
C TYR A 322 10.96 15.66 -5.85
N LEU A 323 11.09 16.67 -4.97
CA LEU A 323 10.31 17.90 -4.98
C LEU A 323 11.24 19.15 -4.94
N PRO A 324 12.20 19.27 -5.86
CA PRO A 324 13.20 20.31 -5.82
C PRO A 324 12.56 21.71 -5.92
N GLY A 325 12.78 22.54 -4.90
CA GLY A 325 12.24 23.91 -4.86
C GLY A 325 10.76 24.02 -4.46
N GLU A 326 10.05 22.89 -4.31
CA GLU A 326 8.66 22.88 -3.86
C GLU A 326 8.55 22.73 -2.35
N LYS A 327 7.46 23.27 -1.79
CA LYS A 327 7.11 23.09 -0.38
C LYS A 327 5.80 22.33 -0.29
N PRO A 328 5.83 21.02 -0.02
CA PRO A 328 4.63 20.21 0.10
C PRO A 328 3.77 20.60 1.31
N VAL A 329 2.51 20.19 1.28
CA VAL A 329 1.67 20.09 2.47
C VAL A 329 1.98 18.76 3.15
N PHE A 330 2.35 18.79 4.44
CA PHE A 330 2.53 17.59 5.23
C PHE A 330 1.20 17.16 5.86
N LEU A 331 0.85 15.89 5.71
CA LEU A 331 -0.25 15.23 6.42
C LEU A 331 0.37 14.35 7.51
N MET A 332 0.34 14.79 8.77
CA MET A 332 1.19 14.23 9.82
C MET A 332 0.40 13.73 11.02
N GLY A 333 0.80 12.58 11.55
CA GLY A 333 0.30 12.04 12.81
C GLY A 333 1.28 11.07 13.43
N VAL A 334 1.55 11.24 14.71
CA VAL A 334 2.63 10.55 15.43
C VAL A 334 2.12 9.85 16.68
N LEU A 335 2.91 8.93 17.21
CA LEU A 335 2.68 8.35 18.54
C LEU A 335 3.40 9.21 19.59
N ALA A 336 2.80 9.35 20.77
CA ALA A 336 3.29 10.20 21.84
C ALA A 336 4.61 9.70 22.50
N ASP A 337 4.87 8.39 22.36
CA ASP A 337 6.10 7.75 22.87
C ASP A 337 7.31 7.87 21.91
N LYS A 338 7.15 8.59 20.79
CA LYS A 338 8.23 8.82 19.82
C LYS A 338 8.82 10.22 19.99
N ASP A 339 10.08 10.34 19.59
CA ASP A 339 10.78 11.64 19.56
C ASP A 339 10.29 12.46 18.35
N PHE A 340 9.03 12.89 18.42
CA PHE A 340 8.42 13.70 17.35
C PHE A 340 9.00 15.11 17.30
N ASP A 341 9.56 15.62 18.39
CA ASP A 341 10.21 16.95 18.42
C ASP A 341 11.44 16.99 17.50
N ALA A 342 12.31 15.97 17.56
CA ALA A 342 13.45 15.86 16.65
C ALA A 342 13.00 15.61 15.20
N MET A 343 11.92 14.86 14.98
CA MET A 343 11.32 14.70 13.65
C MET A 343 10.83 16.04 13.09
N LEU A 344 10.14 16.85 13.91
CA LEU A 344 9.66 18.18 13.51
C LEU A 344 10.81 19.12 13.15
N GLU A 345 11.91 19.14 13.89
CA GLU A 345 13.10 19.96 13.58
C GLU A 345 13.63 19.68 12.17
N THR A 346 13.55 18.43 11.74
CA THR A 346 13.97 18.04 10.39
C THR A 346 13.00 18.48 9.31
N VAL A 347 11.67 18.27 9.50
CA VAL A 347 10.69 18.43 8.41
C VAL A 347 10.03 19.80 8.32
N LEU A 348 10.06 20.62 9.40
CA LEU A 348 9.39 21.94 9.44
C LEU A 348 9.83 22.88 8.31
N ARG A 349 11.11 22.91 8.00
CA ARG A 349 11.68 23.76 6.94
C ARG A 349 11.23 23.36 5.52
N LEU A 350 10.79 22.13 5.35
CA LEU A 350 10.43 21.55 4.05
C LEU A 350 8.96 21.82 3.70
N GLY A 351 8.09 21.87 4.70
CA GLY A 351 6.66 22.05 4.51
C GLY A 351 6.22 23.51 4.40
N ARG A 352 5.17 23.74 3.61
CA ARG A 352 4.45 25.02 3.62
C ARG A 352 3.36 25.06 4.69
N LYS A 353 2.78 23.91 5.01
CA LYS A 353 1.70 23.76 5.96
C LYS A 353 1.63 22.30 6.43
N PHE A 354 1.15 22.11 7.66
CA PHE A 354 0.96 20.79 8.27
C PHE A 354 -0.52 20.57 8.58
N ILE A 355 -1.06 19.47 8.12
CA ILE A 355 -2.39 18.98 8.48
C ILE A 355 -2.19 17.85 9.47
N CYS A 356 -2.63 18.05 10.71
CA CYS A 356 -2.40 17.13 11.80
C CYS A 356 -3.55 16.14 11.94
N LEU A 357 -3.21 14.87 12.13
CA LEU A 357 -4.14 13.76 12.33
C LEU A 357 -3.83 13.01 13.62
N THR A 358 -4.84 12.38 14.21
CA THR A 358 -4.67 11.44 15.31
C THR A 358 -4.67 10.02 14.72
N PRO A 359 -3.55 9.27 14.75
CA PRO A 359 -3.54 7.87 14.37
C PRO A 359 -4.51 7.03 15.21
N ASP A 360 -5.12 6.01 14.63
CA ASP A 360 -5.96 5.07 15.38
C ASP A 360 -5.08 4.10 16.19
N ASN A 361 -4.60 4.59 17.32
CA ASN A 361 -3.74 3.84 18.24
C ASN A 361 -3.84 4.44 19.64
N PRO A 362 -3.92 3.64 20.72
CA PRO A 362 -3.99 4.14 22.10
C PRO A 362 -2.82 5.05 22.51
N ARG A 363 -1.66 4.93 21.85
CA ARG A 363 -0.47 5.75 22.10
C ARG A 363 -0.39 6.99 21.22
N ALA A 364 -1.44 7.30 20.44
CA ALA A 364 -1.40 8.42 19.50
C ALA A 364 -1.30 9.77 20.23
N LEU A 365 -0.47 10.67 19.69
CA LEU A 365 -0.55 12.08 20.02
C LEU A 365 -1.78 12.66 19.31
N SER A 366 -2.59 13.46 20.02
CA SER A 366 -3.76 14.09 19.41
C SER A 366 -3.37 15.09 18.33
N ALA A 367 -4.20 15.24 17.29
CA ALA A 367 -3.99 16.21 16.24
C ALA A 367 -3.84 17.63 16.78
N GLY A 368 -4.61 17.99 17.82
CA GLY A 368 -4.51 19.30 18.50
C GLY A 368 -3.15 19.51 19.14
N ALA A 369 -2.66 18.56 19.92
CA ALA A 369 -1.35 18.65 20.57
C ALA A 369 -0.21 18.72 19.55
N LEU A 370 -0.30 17.96 18.46
CA LEU A 370 0.69 18.04 17.38
C LEU A 370 0.67 19.41 16.70
N CYS A 371 -0.52 19.98 16.44
CA CYS A 371 -0.64 21.35 15.91
C CYS A 371 0.00 22.40 16.84
N GLU A 372 -0.21 22.30 18.14
CA GLU A 372 0.38 23.21 19.12
C GLU A 372 1.91 23.11 19.10
N ALA A 373 2.46 21.90 19.05
CA ALA A 373 3.92 21.68 18.97
C ALA A 373 4.51 22.28 17.68
N ILE A 374 3.85 22.09 16.52
CA ILE A 374 4.29 22.65 15.25
C ILE A 374 4.24 24.19 15.28
N ARG A 375 3.15 24.78 15.77
CA ARG A 375 3.00 26.25 15.89
C ARG A 375 4.00 26.86 16.86
N ALA A 376 4.29 26.19 17.97
CA ALA A 376 5.32 26.63 18.92
C ALA A 376 6.72 26.71 18.29
N LYS A 377 6.99 25.88 17.27
CA LYS A 377 8.22 25.90 16.48
C LYS A 377 8.13 26.83 15.23
N GLY A 378 7.05 27.60 15.08
CA GLY A 378 6.87 28.58 13.98
C GLY A 378 6.27 28.00 12.70
N GLY A 379 5.80 26.77 12.69
CA GLY A 379 5.14 26.15 11.54
C GLY A 379 3.65 26.53 11.43
N GLU A 380 3.12 26.53 10.21
CA GLU A 380 1.68 26.64 9.97
C GLU A 380 1.03 25.26 10.10
N ALA A 381 0.04 25.11 10.97
CA ALA A 381 -0.62 23.83 11.20
C ALA A 381 -2.13 23.96 11.43
N GLU A 382 -2.90 22.98 10.99
CA GLU A 382 -4.31 22.80 11.31
C GLU A 382 -4.62 21.35 11.65
N ALA A 383 -5.59 21.13 12.55
CA ALA A 383 -6.05 19.80 12.91
C ALA A 383 -7.20 19.39 11.99
N ALA A 384 -7.10 18.23 11.38
CA ALA A 384 -8.20 17.60 10.66
C ALA A 384 -9.10 16.81 11.62
N LYS A 385 -10.37 16.67 11.26
CA LYS A 385 -11.37 15.95 12.03
C LYS A 385 -11.10 14.44 12.06
N ASP A 386 -10.80 13.90 10.90
CA ASP A 386 -10.50 12.49 10.66
C ASP A 386 -9.60 12.33 9.44
N ILE A 387 -9.22 11.09 9.11
CA ILE A 387 -8.30 10.82 7.99
C ILE A 387 -8.90 11.23 6.64
N PRO A 388 -10.16 10.90 6.28
CA PRO A 388 -10.77 11.40 5.05
C PRO A 388 -10.80 12.92 4.94
N ASP A 389 -11.08 13.63 6.02
CA ASP A 389 -11.05 15.10 6.06
C ASP A 389 -9.65 15.64 5.83
N GLY A 390 -8.64 15.08 6.51
CA GLY A 390 -7.24 15.45 6.33
C GLY A 390 -6.76 15.26 4.89
N ILE A 391 -7.12 14.15 4.25
CA ILE A 391 -6.81 13.92 2.82
C ILE A 391 -7.49 14.97 1.94
N GLN A 392 -8.78 15.31 2.20
CA GLN A 392 -9.49 16.34 1.43
C GLN A 392 -8.85 17.72 1.58
N LEU A 393 -8.48 18.13 2.81
CA LEU A 393 -7.78 19.39 3.07
C LEU A 393 -6.43 19.45 2.36
N ALA A 394 -5.68 18.34 2.38
CA ALA A 394 -4.39 18.25 1.71
C ALA A 394 -4.55 18.37 0.18
N LEU A 395 -5.44 17.60 -0.43
CA LEU A 395 -5.72 17.65 -1.88
C LEU A 395 -6.25 19.02 -2.34
N ALA A 396 -7.10 19.67 -1.52
CA ALA A 396 -7.65 20.99 -1.82
C ALA A 396 -6.60 22.09 -1.87
N SER A 397 -5.40 21.86 -1.33
CA SER A 397 -4.29 22.82 -1.41
C SER A 397 -3.72 22.97 -2.82
N GLY A 398 -3.92 22.00 -3.70
CA GLY A 398 -3.33 21.90 -5.03
C GLY A 398 -1.79 21.73 -5.05
N ALA A 399 -1.15 21.63 -3.87
CA ALA A 399 0.28 21.41 -3.73
C ALA A 399 0.59 19.91 -3.61
N PRO A 400 1.85 19.50 -3.85
CA PRO A 400 2.29 18.15 -3.47
C PRO A 400 2.03 17.85 -2.01
N VAL A 401 1.62 16.63 -1.70
CA VAL A 401 1.31 16.15 -0.35
C VAL A 401 2.32 15.09 0.07
N VAL A 402 2.82 15.20 1.30
CA VAL A 402 3.66 14.18 1.93
C VAL A 402 3.01 13.72 3.23
N ALA A 403 2.48 12.52 3.23
CA ALA A 403 1.90 11.90 4.44
C ALA A 403 2.98 11.12 5.20
N PHE A 404 3.11 11.40 6.52
CA PHE A 404 4.25 10.92 7.32
C PHE A 404 3.96 10.89 8.82
N GLY A 405 4.70 10.06 9.57
CA GLY A 405 4.82 10.13 11.02
C GLY A 405 4.47 8.84 11.78
N SER A 406 3.76 7.89 11.16
CA SER A 406 3.42 6.60 11.79
C SER A 406 3.02 5.56 10.74
N LEU A 407 3.39 4.30 10.94
CA LEU A 407 2.89 3.18 10.12
C LEU A 407 1.37 3.00 10.26
N TYR A 408 0.81 3.22 11.45
CA TYR A 408 -0.65 3.16 11.67
C TYR A 408 -1.38 4.23 10.86
N LEU A 409 -0.84 5.46 10.85
CA LEU A 409 -1.38 6.54 10.01
C LEU A 409 -1.27 6.18 8.53
N ALA A 410 -0.11 5.67 8.09
CA ALA A 410 0.12 5.31 6.70
C ALA A 410 -0.87 4.24 6.21
N GLY A 411 -1.13 3.20 7.00
CA GLY A 411 -2.12 2.17 6.69
C GLY A 411 -3.53 2.73 6.56
N ALA A 412 -3.93 3.58 7.51
CA ALA A 412 -5.25 4.20 7.51
C ALA A 412 -5.44 5.18 6.34
N ILE A 413 -4.41 5.97 5.99
CA ILE A 413 -4.42 6.83 4.80
C ILE A 413 -4.54 5.97 3.55
N ARG A 414 -3.72 4.94 3.39
CA ARG A 414 -3.72 4.07 2.21
C ARG A 414 -5.09 3.41 2.00
N THR A 415 -5.76 3.03 3.08
CA THR A 415 -7.12 2.47 3.04
C THR A 415 -8.18 3.51 2.65
N ALA A 416 -8.08 4.74 3.18
CA ALA A 416 -9.06 5.80 2.92
C ALA A 416 -8.85 6.52 1.58
N PHE A 417 -7.62 6.52 1.06
CA PHE A 417 -7.18 7.33 -0.08
C PHE A 417 -8.01 7.12 -1.36
N PRO A 418 -8.29 5.88 -1.83
CA PRO A 418 -9.05 5.65 -3.07
C PRO A 418 -10.40 6.38 -3.08
N ARG A 419 -11.14 6.28 -1.98
CA ARG A 419 -12.45 6.95 -1.85
C ARG A 419 -12.30 8.47 -1.73
N ALA A 420 -11.29 8.92 -1.00
CA ALA A 420 -11.05 10.34 -0.77
C ALA A 420 -10.63 11.05 -2.06
N VAL A 421 -9.68 10.51 -2.82
CA VAL A 421 -9.21 11.11 -4.07
C VAL A 421 -10.32 11.10 -5.13
N LYS A 422 -11.04 10.00 -5.31
CA LYS A 422 -12.20 9.95 -6.23
C LYS A 422 -13.29 10.96 -5.84
N ARG A 423 -13.52 11.18 -4.54
CA ARG A 423 -14.45 12.22 -4.05
C ARG A 423 -13.96 13.63 -4.38
N HIS A 424 -12.67 13.91 -4.20
CA HIS A 424 -12.05 15.18 -4.53
C HIS A 424 -12.18 15.49 -6.03
N GLN A 425 -11.78 14.53 -6.88
CA GLN A 425 -11.83 14.63 -8.34
C GLN A 425 -13.26 14.84 -8.84
N ARG A 426 -14.22 14.07 -8.29
CA ARG A 426 -15.64 14.23 -8.62
C ARG A 426 -16.14 15.64 -8.32
N LYS A 427 -15.81 16.18 -7.13
CA LYS A 427 -16.22 17.52 -6.74
C LYS A 427 -15.64 18.58 -7.68
N ALA A 428 -14.37 18.48 -8.04
CA ALA A 428 -13.71 19.41 -8.95
C ALA A 428 -14.35 19.39 -10.34
N ALA A 429 -14.55 18.21 -10.91
CA ALA A 429 -15.13 18.05 -12.25
C ALA A 429 -16.61 18.48 -12.32
N ILE A 430 -17.41 18.15 -11.29
CA ILE A 430 -18.81 18.63 -11.20
C ILE A 430 -18.86 20.17 -11.13
N ALA A 431 -18.00 20.79 -10.33
CA ALA A 431 -17.92 22.25 -10.27
C ALA A 431 -17.58 22.87 -11.64
N GLY A 432 -16.72 22.22 -12.44
CA GLY A 432 -16.42 22.63 -13.80
C GLY A 432 -17.66 22.67 -14.70
N ARG A 433 -18.48 21.60 -14.73
CA ARG A 433 -19.71 21.56 -15.54
C ARG A 433 -20.82 22.47 -15.01
N GLU A 434 -20.95 22.61 -13.70
CA GLU A 434 -21.95 23.49 -13.06
C GLU A 434 -21.63 24.97 -13.29
N GLY A 435 -20.35 25.32 -13.48
CA GLY A 435 -19.90 26.66 -13.85
C GLY A 435 -20.34 27.10 -15.27
N LEU A 436 -20.76 26.17 -16.12
CA LEU A 436 -21.27 26.48 -17.44
C LEU A 436 -22.70 27.01 -17.34
N SER A 437 -23.02 28.10 -18.06
CA SER A 437 -24.40 28.62 -18.17
C SER A 437 -25.31 27.61 -18.86
N PRO A 438 -26.65 27.64 -18.62
CA PRO A 438 -27.58 26.76 -19.30
C PRO A 438 -27.50 26.88 -20.86
N ALA A 439 -27.31 28.08 -21.37
CA ALA A 439 -27.15 28.31 -22.82
C ALA A 439 -25.85 27.67 -23.36
N ALA A 440 -24.74 27.83 -22.65
CA ALA A 440 -23.47 27.18 -23.01
C ALA A 440 -23.56 25.65 -22.95
N ARG A 441 -24.25 25.10 -21.98
CA ARG A 441 -24.46 23.63 -21.88
C ARG A 441 -25.29 23.12 -23.07
N ALA A 442 -26.36 23.82 -23.44
CA ALA A 442 -27.19 23.44 -24.60
C ALA A 442 -26.40 23.48 -25.90
N GLU A 443 -25.62 24.54 -26.14
CA GLU A 443 -24.76 24.67 -27.33
C GLU A 443 -23.70 23.56 -27.37
N LYS A 444 -23.02 23.33 -26.28
CA LYS A 444 -21.98 22.30 -26.16
C LYS A 444 -22.55 20.88 -26.29
N SER A 445 -23.73 20.61 -25.71
CA SER A 445 -24.43 19.33 -25.89
C SER A 445 -24.78 19.09 -27.38
N ALA A 446 -25.23 20.10 -28.08
CA ALA A 446 -25.52 19.98 -29.52
C ALA A 446 -24.25 19.64 -30.34
N ARG A 447 -23.11 20.26 -30.02
CA ARG A 447 -21.81 19.90 -30.64
C ARG A 447 -21.38 18.47 -30.31
N ILE A 448 -21.55 18.03 -29.08
CA ILE A 448 -21.26 16.65 -28.65
C ILE A 448 -22.15 15.67 -29.42
N VAL A 449 -23.44 15.95 -29.60
CA VAL A 449 -24.36 15.12 -30.40
C VAL A 449 -23.85 14.97 -31.85
N GLU A 450 -23.37 16.03 -32.45
CA GLU A 450 -22.77 15.95 -33.80
C GLU A 450 -21.48 15.14 -33.81
N SER A 451 -20.64 15.28 -32.78
CA SER A 451 -19.43 14.45 -32.62
C SER A 451 -19.78 12.96 -32.45
N VAL A 452 -20.85 12.64 -31.73
CA VAL A 452 -21.36 11.26 -31.60
C VAL A 452 -21.82 10.74 -32.95
N ARG A 453 -22.60 11.52 -33.72
CA ARG A 453 -23.08 11.15 -35.07
C ARG A 453 -21.94 10.87 -36.05
N ALA A 454 -20.84 11.59 -35.90
CA ALA A 454 -19.63 11.42 -36.73
C ALA A 454 -18.79 10.22 -36.31
N LEU A 455 -19.02 9.63 -35.12
CA LEU A 455 -18.22 8.51 -34.60
C LEU A 455 -18.49 7.24 -35.44
N PRO A 456 -17.46 6.56 -35.97
CA PRO A 456 -17.64 5.31 -36.73
C PRO A 456 -18.40 4.24 -35.95
N ALA A 457 -18.10 4.09 -34.65
CA ALA A 457 -18.82 3.16 -33.78
C ALA A 457 -20.31 3.48 -33.66
N TYR A 458 -20.71 4.76 -33.64
CA TYR A 458 -22.11 5.14 -33.63
C TYR A 458 -22.76 4.85 -34.99
N GLN A 459 -22.09 5.15 -36.09
CA GLN A 459 -22.63 4.93 -37.44
C GLN A 459 -22.94 3.45 -37.70
N SER A 460 -22.06 2.55 -37.26
CA SER A 460 -22.21 1.10 -37.43
C SER A 460 -23.13 0.43 -36.40
N ALA A 461 -23.35 1.05 -35.25
CA ALA A 461 -24.17 0.47 -34.18
C ALA A 461 -25.64 0.39 -34.55
N GLU A 462 -26.30 -0.74 -34.29
CA GLU A 462 -27.75 -0.93 -34.37
C GLU A 462 -28.42 -0.63 -33.03
N THR A 463 -27.85 -1.15 -31.92
CA THR A 463 -28.33 -0.95 -30.55
C THR A 463 -27.39 -0.04 -29.78
N VAL A 464 -27.88 1.09 -29.32
CA VAL A 464 -27.10 2.12 -28.59
C VAL A 464 -27.70 2.35 -27.21
N MET A 465 -26.86 2.19 -26.18
CA MET A 465 -27.23 2.54 -24.81
C MET A 465 -26.94 4.02 -24.56
N LEU A 466 -27.96 4.78 -24.25
CA LEU A 466 -27.94 6.17 -23.81
C LEU A 466 -28.16 6.26 -22.30
N TYR A 467 -28.16 7.47 -21.78
CA TYR A 467 -28.60 7.80 -20.42
C TYR A 467 -29.58 8.97 -20.43
N SER A 468 -30.42 9.09 -19.43
CA SER A 468 -31.24 10.27 -19.18
C SER A 468 -30.43 11.32 -18.46
N ALA A 469 -30.14 12.44 -19.07
CA ALA A 469 -29.33 13.51 -18.49
C ALA A 469 -29.96 14.08 -17.21
N VAL A 470 -29.16 14.25 -16.17
CA VAL A 470 -29.59 14.79 -14.88
C VAL A 470 -28.86 16.09 -14.57
N GLY A 471 -29.62 17.12 -14.29
CA GLY A 471 -29.10 18.43 -13.87
C GLY A 471 -28.23 19.09 -14.94
N ALA A 472 -26.92 19.12 -14.74
CA ALA A 472 -25.95 19.76 -15.61
C ALA A 472 -25.21 18.78 -16.55
N GLU A 473 -25.68 17.56 -16.71
CA GLU A 473 -25.06 16.57 -17.61
C GLU A 473 -25.25 16.92 -19.08
N VAL A 474 -24.45 16.32 -19.97
CA VAL A 474 -24.59 16.47 -21.41
C VAL A 474 -25.92 15.86 -21.83
N ASP A 475 -26.72 16.63 -22.56
CA ASP A 475 -28.02 16.18 -23.09
C ASP A 475 -27.85 15.51 -24.47
N LEU A 476 -28.13 14.20 -24.51
CA LEU A 476 -28.08 13.39 -25.73
C LEU A 476 -29.46 13.08 -26.30
N ALA A 477 -30.54 13.68 -25.79
CA ALA A 477 -31.92 13.36 -26.21
C ALA A 477 -32.15 13.50 -27.71
N ALA A 478 -31.43 14.42 -28.39
CA ALA A 478 -31.53 14.61 -29.83
C ALA A 478 -31.11 13.36 -30.65
N LEU A 479 -30.33 12.45 -30.12
CA LEU A 479 -29.96 11.18 -30.79
C LEU A 479 -31.15 10.23 -30.95
N ALA A 480 -32.14 10.31 -30.07
CA ALA A 480 -33.31 9.41 -30.10
C ALA A 480 -34.11 9.49 -31.43
N ALA A 481 -33.92 10.57 -32.20
CA ALA A 481 -34.52 10.75 -33.52
C ALA A 481 -33.76 10.04 -34.67
N ASP A 482 -32.59 9.45 -34.43
CA ASP A 482 -31.70 8.93 -35.49
C ASP A 482 -32.09 7.51 -35.98
N GLY A 483 -33.24 6.96 -35.54
CA GLY A 483 -33.81 5.70 -36.04
C GLY A 483 -33.10 4.42 -35.67
N LYS A 484 -32.20 4.46 -34.67
CA LYS A 484 -31.54 3.29 -34.09
C LYS A 484 -32.35 2.69 -32.92
N ARG A 485 -32.02 1.47 -32.47
CA ARG A 485 -32.59 0.89 -31.26
C ARG A 485 -31.87 1.49 -30.03
N PHE A 486 -32.56 2.39 -29.33
CA PHE A 486 -32.01 3.02 -28.14
C PHE A 486 -32.50 2.34 -26.87
N CYS A 487 -31.58 1.99 -25.99
CA CYS A 487 -31.89 1.51 -24.66
C CYS A 487 -31.30 2.43 -23.56
N TYR A 488 -31.90 2.39 -22.39
CA TYR A 488 -31.55 3.25 -21.25
C TYR A 488 -31.38 2.43 -19.98
N PRO A 489 -30.49 2.83 -19.07
CA PRO A 489 -30.26 2.13 -17.82
C PRO A 489 -31.45 2.28 -16.87
N LEU A 490 -31.76 1.20 -16.17
CA LEU A 490 -32.67 1.15 -15.04
C LEU A 490 -31.95 0.48 -13.87
N CYS A 491 -31.88 1.15 -12.71
CA CYS A 491 -31.36 0.55 -11.50
C CYS A 491 -32.36 -0.47 -10.94
N THR A 492 -32.03 -1.75 -10.95
CA THR A 492 -32.88 -2.85 -10.46
C THR A 492 -32.65 -3.14 -8.97
N SER A 493 -31.48 -2.76 -8.43
CA SER A 493 -31.16 -2.84 -7.00
C SER A 493 -30.18 -1.72 -6.61
N LYS A 494 -29.68 -1.73 -5.37
CA LYS A 494 -28.63 -0.80 -4.91
C LYS A 494 -27.27 -0.99 -5.62
N THR A 495 -27.09 -2.11 -6.28
CA THR A 495 -25.82 -2.50 -6.89
C THR A 495 -25.92 -2.90 -8.36
N GLU A 496 -27.11 -3.12 -8.88
CA GLU A 496 -27.36 -3.67 -10.21
C GLU A 496 -28.18 -2.72 -11.07
N MET A 497 -27.89 -2.71 -12.35
CA MET A 497 -28.69 -2.03 -13.38
C MET A 497 -28.85 -2.93 -14.60
N GLU A 498 -29.93 -2.74 -15.35
CA GLU A 498 -30.21 -3.38 -16.63
C GLU A 498 -30.60 -2.32 -17.66
N ALA A 499 -30.49 -2.66 -18.94
CA ALA A 499 -30.83 -1.76 -20.05
C ALA A 499 -32.19 -2.14 -20.65
N TYR A 500 -33.02 -1.13 -20.96
CA TYR A 500 -34.36 -1.31 -21.54
C TYR A 500 -34.58 -0.39 -22.72
N VAL A 501 -35.21 -0.88 -23.79
CA VAL A 501 -35.87 -0.03 -24.80
C VAL A 501 -37.19 0.45 -24.20
N PRO A 502 -37.37 1.76 -23.99
CA PRO A 502 -38.54 2.24 -23.29
C PRO A 502 -39.82 2.16 -24.13
N GLY A 503 -40.80 1.40 -23.66
CA GLY A 503 -42.20 1.49 -24.15
C GLY A 503 -42.98 2.54 -23.39
N ALA A 504 -42.62 2.76 -22.12
CA ALA A 504 -43.13 3.84 -21.28
C ALA A 504 -42.01 4.34 -20.33
N TRP A 505 -42.19 5.54 -19.84
CA TRP A 505 -41.27 6.18 -18.89
C TRP A 505 -41.93 6.39 -17.54
N LYS A 506 -41.15 6.24 -16.47
CA LYS A 506 -41.55 6.57 -15.10
C LYS A 506 -40.50 7.48 -14.46
N THR A 507 -40.90 8.19 -13.43
CA THR A 507 -39.95 8.92 -12.58
C THR A 507 -39.35 7.97 -11.53
N GLY A 508 -38.07 7.71 -11.66
CA GLY A 508 -37.31 6.87 -10.76
C GLY A 508 -36.73 7.64 -9.56
N ALA A 509 -35.75 7.01 -8.91
CA ALA A 509 -35.01 7.63 -7.81
C ALA A 509 -34.34 8.93 -8.28
N PHE A 510 -34.23 9.92 -7.41
CA PHE A 510 -33.61 11.22 -7.67
C PHE A 510 -34.31 12.06 -8.76
N GLY A 511 -35.56 11.73 -9.14
CA GLY A 511 -36.28 12.44 -10.19
C GLY A 511 -35.81 12.13 -11.63
N ILE A 512 -35.05 11.05 -11.80
CA ILE A 512 -34.55 10.60 -13.11
C ILE A 512 -35.70 9.97 -13.91
N SER A 513 -35.80 10.31 -15.21
CA SER A 513 -36.69 9.61 -16.13
C SER A 513 -36.10 8.27 -16.50
N GLU A 514 -36.74 7.19 -16.11
CA GLU A 514 -36.29 5.80 -16.30
C GLU A 514 -37.33 4.99 -17.09
N PRO A 515 -36.92 3.96 -17.88
CA PRO A 515 -37.87 3.04 -18.50
C PRO A 515 -38.75 2.35 -17.45
N ASP A 516 -40.06 2.22 -17.75
CA ASP A 516 -40.93 1.40 -16.93
C ASP A 516 -40.78 -0.08 -17.32
N PRO A 517 -40.20 -0.93 -16.45
CA PRO A 517 -39.87 -2.31 -16.80
C PRO A 517 -41.08 -3.18 -17.15
N GLU A 518 -42.29 -2.80 -16.70
CA GLU A 518 -43.52 -3.52 -17.05
C GLU A 518 -43.99 -3.27 -18.47
N GLN A 519 -43.52 -2.17 -19.09
CA GLN A 519 -43.93 -1.72 -20.42
C GLN A 519 -42.73 -1.50 -21.37
N SER A 520 -41.54 -1.98 -20.97
CA SER A 520 -40.29 -1.77 -21.72
C SER A 520 -39.63 -3.11 -22.01
N GLU A 521 -38.89 -3.19 -23.09
CA GLU A 521 -38.17 -4.38 -23.52
C GLU A 521 -36.79 -4.43 -22.88
N LEU A 522 -36.48 -5.51 -22.15
CA LEU A 522 -35.14 -5.76 -21.61
C LEU A 522 -34.15 -6.06 -22.75
N VAL A 523 -33.01 -5.40 -22.74
CA VAL A 523 -31.93 -5.59 -23.72
C VAL A 523 -30.78 -6.35 -23.04
N PRO A 524 -30.45 -7.57 -23.51
CA PRO A 524 -29.27 -8.28 -23.05
C PRO A 524 -27.99 -7.47 -23.30
N PRO A 525 -27.02 -7.42 -22.35
CA PRO A 525 -25.80 -6.65 -22.51
C PRO A 525 -24.97 -6.99 -23.76
N GLU A 526 -25.04 -8.22 -24.22
CA GLU A 526 -24.37 -8.73 -25.43
C GLU A 526 -24.98 -8.22 -26.76
N GLU A 527 -26.21 -7.69 -26.74
CA GLU A 527 -26.90 -7.09 -27.90
C GLU A 527 -26.61 -5.58 -28.05
N ILE A 528 -25.85 -5.01 -27.10
CA ILE A 528 -25.50 -3.58 -27.14
C ILE A 528 -24.21 -3.42 -27.94
N ASP A 529 -24.25 -2.59 -29.01
CA ASP A 529 -23.10 -2.31 -29.87
C ASP A 529 -22.30 -1.08 -29.40
N LEU A 530 -22.97 -0.12 -28.75
CA LEU A 530 -22.34 1.10 -28.27
C LEU A 530 -22.98 1.55 -26.96
N VAL A 531 -22.14 1.89 -25.99
CA VAL A 531 -22.56 2.54 -24.73
C VAL A 531 -22.01 3.95 -24.69
N LEU A 532 -22.90 4.93 -24.58
CA LEU A 532 -22.57 6.32 -24.26
C LEU A 532 -22.76 6.54 -22.75
N CYS A 533 -21.65 6.61 -22.02
CA CYS A 533 -21.63 6.58 -20.56
C CYS A 533 -21.47 8.00 -19.97
N PRO A 534 -22.33 8.45 -19.04
CA PRO A 534 -22.10 9.71 -18.34
C PRO A 534 -20.94 9.57 -17.35
N CYS A 535 -20.20 10.66 -17.14
CA CYS A 535 -19.19 10.70 -16.09
C CYS A 535 -19.19 12.04 -15.34
N ALA A 536 -18.67 12.03 -14.12
CA ALA A 536 -18.43 13.26 -13.38
C ALA A 536 -17.19 13.98 -13.93
N GLY A 537 -16.12 13.25 -14.22
CA GLY A 537 -14.89 13.76 -14.80
C GLY A 537 -14.11 12.66 -15.55
N PHE A 538 -13.12 13.06 -16.33
CA PHE A 538 -12.30 12.18 -17.17
C PHE A 538 -10.89 12.74 -17.34
N ASP A 539 -9.95 11.90 -17.81
CA ASP A 539 -8.59 12.30 -18.19
C ASP A 539 -8.30 12.04 -19.68
N GLY A 540 -7.06 12.33 -20.08
CA GLY A 540 -6.59 12.13 -21.45
C GLY A 540 -6.43 10.66 -21.86
N ASP A 541 -6.34 9.75 -20.92
CA ASP A 541 -6.15 8.31 -21.14
C ASP A 541 -7.47 7.52 -21.21
N GLY A 542 -8.61 8.22 -21.17
CA GLY A 542 -9.93 7.60 -21.22
C GLY A 542 -10.43 7.06 -19.89
N ASN A 543 -9.73 7.35 -18.79
CA ASN A 543 -10.23 7.01 -17.46
C ASN A 543 -11.34 7.98 -17.06
N ARG A 544 -12.31 7.49 -16.30
CA ARG A 544 -13.42 8.31 -15.81
C ARG A 544 -13.64 8.18 -14.31
N VAL A 545 -14.10 9.25 -13.71
CA VAL A 545 -14.68 9.21 -12.37
C VAL A 545 -16.21 9.33 -12.48
N GLY A 546 -16.91 8.29 -11.98
CA GLY A 546 -18.38 8.25 -11.97
C GLY A 546 -18.97 8.96 -10.77
N MET A 547 -20.31 8.92 -10.62
CA MET A 547 -21.05 9.54 -9.51
C MET A 547 -20.89 8.82 -8.16
N GLY A 548 -20.28 7.63 -8.13
CA GLY A 548 -19.86 6.95 -6.90
C GLY A 548 -20.65 5.69 -6.52
N ALA A 549 -21.73 5.36 -7.23
CA ALA A 549 -22.50 4.14 -6.98
C ALA A 549 -21.93 2.89 -7.69
N GLY A 550 -21.03 3.06 -8.68
CA GLY A 550 -20.33 1.99 -9.39
C GLY A 550 -21.23 1.13 -10.29
N TYR A 551 -22.40 1.62 -10.69
CA TYR A 551 -23.31 0.86 -11.56
C TYR A 551 -22.67 0.50 -12.90
N TYR A 552 -22.08 1.48 -13.59
CA TYR A 552 -21.42 1.25 -14.88
C TYR A 552 -20.19 0.34 -14.74
N ASP A 553 -19.41 0.45 -13.67
CA ASP A 553 -18.21 -0.36 -13.49
C ASP A 553 -18.54 -1.86 -13.33
N ARG A 554 -19.72 -2.17 -12.78
CA ARG A 554 -20.24 -3.54 -12.70
C ARG A 554 -20.99 -4.00 -13.95
N TYR A 555 -21.60 -3.08 -14.70
CA TYR A 555 -22.40 -3.42 -15.88
C TYR A 555 -21.56 -3.57 -17.14
N LEU A 556 -20.63 -2.65 -17.41
CA LEU A 556 -19.83 -2.61 -18.63
C LEU A 556 -19.03 -3.90 -18.93
N PRO A 557 -18.50 -4.65 -17.94
CA PRO A 557 -17.87 -5.95 -18.22
C PRO A 557 -18.81 -6.99 -18.85
N ARG A 558 -20.13 -6.82 -18.73
CA ARG A 558 -21.15 -7.68 -19.34
C ARG A 558 -21.38 -7.33 -20.80
N CYS A 559 -21.14 -6.09 -21.22
CA CYS A 559 -21.28 -5.60 -22.60
C CYS A 559 -20.03 -5.94 -23.43
N LYS A 560 -19.84 -7.22 -23.74
CA LYS A 560 -18.60 -7.74 -24.36
C LYS A 560 -18.37 -7.27 -25.79
N ASN A 561 -19.46 -6.93 -26.51
CA ASN A 561 -19.42 -6.54 -27.92
C ASN A 561 -19.50 -5.02 -28.11
N ALA A 562 -19.81 -4.27 -27.05
CA ALA A 562 -20.03 -2.83 -27.13
C ALA A 562 -18.72 -2.04 -27.11
N ALA A 563 -18.61 -1.06 -28.00
CA ALA A 563 -17.71 0.06 -27.81
C ALA A 563 -18.26 0.97 -26.69
N VAL A 564 -17.38 1.48 -25.83
CA VAL A 564 -17.79 2.26 -24.65
C VAL A 564 -17.12 3.63 -24.65
N TYR A 565 -17.90 4.68 -24.79
CA TYR A 565 -17.40 6.05 -24.76
C TYR A 565 -17.97 6.84 -23.59
N ALA A 566 -17.11 7.54 -22.88
CA ALA A 566 -17.57 8.53 -21.91
C ALA A 566 -18.03 9.80 -22.65
N VAL A 567 -19.06 10.44 -22.12
CA VAL A 567 -19.57 11.70 -22.66
C VAL A 567 -19.54 12.77 -21.58
N ALA A 568 -18.83 13.86 -21.86
CA ALA A 568 -18.62 14.93 -20.89
C ALA A 568 -18.36 16.28 -21.57
N PHE A 569 -18.54 17.39 -20.85
CA PHE A 569 -18.01 18.68 -21.26
C PHE A 569 -16.50 18.75 -21.03
N GLU A 570 -15.77 19.46 -21.87
CA GLU A 570 -14.33 19.69 -21.69
C GLU A 570 -14.01 20.32 -20.32
N ALA A 571 -14.93 21.09 -19.76
CA ALA A 571 -14.85 21.65 -18.41
C ALA A 571 -14.77 20.60 -17.28
N GLN A 572 -15.01 19.32 -17.56
CA GLN A 572 -14.91 18.20 -16.62
C GLN A 572 -13.59 17.46 -16.72
N ARG A 573 -12.68 17.89 -17.60
CA ARG A 573 -11.35 17.27 -17.77
C ARG A 573 -10.52 17.45 -16.51
N LEU A 574 -9.91 16.34 -16.08
CA LEU A 574 -8.92 16.27 -15.01
C LEU A 574 -7.54 15.99 -15.61
N GLU A 575 -6.49 16.36 -14.94
CA GLU A 575 -5.12 16.06 -15.37
C GLU A 575 -4.86 14.54 -15.35
N LEU A 576 -5.29 13.88 -14.29
CA LEU A 576 -5.17 12.43 -14.11
C LEU A 576 -6.31 11.93 -13.22
N VAL A 577 -7.03 10.93 -13.66
CA VAL A 577 -8.06 10.24 -12.86
C VAL A 577 -7.41 9.14 -12.04
N TYR A 578 -7.73 9.07 -10.75
CA TYR A 578 -7.34 7.93 -9.92
C TYR A 578 -8.15 6.70 -10.31
N THR A 579 -7.45 5.61 -10.65
CA THR A 579 -8.05 4.32 -10.99
C THR A 579 -7.63 3.23 -10.01
N ASP A 580 -8.49 2.27 -9.80
CA ASP A 580 -8.20 1.02 -9.08
C ASP A 580 -8.54 -0.20 -9.97
N GLU A 581 -8.33 -1.40 -9.47
CA GLU A 581 -8.52 -2.66 -10.22
C GLU A 581 -9.96 -2.91 -10.73
N HIS A 582 -10.93 -2.16 -10.19
CA HIS A 582 -12.34 -2.28 -10.58
C HIS A 582 -12.75 -1.26 -11.64
N ASP A 583 -11.94 -0.25 -11.90
CA ASP A 583 -12.23 0.77 -12.90
C ASP A 583 -11.90 0.26 -14.31
N ARG A 584 -12.81 0.46 -15.24
CA ARG A 584 -12.60 0.13 -16.65
C ARG A 584 -12.33 1.42 -17.44
N PRO A 585 -11.20 1.52 -18.14
CA PRO A 585 -10.99 2.62 -19.08
C PRO A 585 -12.01 2.54 -20.22
N MET A 586 -12.36 3.69 -20.77
CA MET A 586 -13.26 3.83 -21.91
C MET A 586 -12.47 3.72 -23.21
N ASP A 587 -13.15 3.32 -24.31
CA ASP A 587 -12.54 3.31 -25.64
C ASP A 587 -12.26 4.73 -26.15
N GLY A 588 -12.87 5.73 -25.51
CA GLY A 588 -12.61 7.15 -25.73
C GLY A 588 -13.55 8.04 -24.92
N VAL A 589 -13.29 9.34 -25.01
CA VAL A 589 -14.13 10.38 -24.40
C VAL A 589 -14.60 11.35 -25.49
N ILE A 590 -15.88 11.64 -25.52
CA ILE A 590 -16.48 12.57 -26.45
C ILE A 590 -16.79 13.89 -25.75
N THR A 591 -16.21 14.97 -26.23
CA THR A 591 -16.41 16.33 -25.72
C THR A 591 -16.82 17.27 -26.89
N GLU A 592 -17.08 18.54 -26.58
CA GLU A 592 -17.44 19.55 -27.55
C GLU A 592 -16.27 20.12 -28.39
N GLY A 593 -15.05 19.66 -28.20
CA GLY A 593 -13.91 20.21 -28.96
C GLY A 593 -12.61 19.54 -28.75
#